data_af82bd6c7b7a006eaf4a2b2d76194c91
#
_entry.id   af82bd6c7b7a006eaf4a2b2d76194c91
#
_cell.length_a   1.000
_cell.length_b   1.000
_cell.length_c   1.000
_cell.angle_alpha   90.00
_cell.angle_beta   90.00
_cell.angle_gamma   90.00
#
_symmetry.space_group_name_H-M   'P 1'
#
loop_
_entity.id
_entity.type
_entity.pdbx_description
1 polymer ?
#
loop_
_entity_poly.entity_id
_entity_poly.type
_entity_poly.pdbx_seq_one_letter_code
_entity_poly.pdbx_strand_id
1 'polypeptide(L)'
;MKYSPSQTRSGCRLALVLLISALLVSAAPAAAQDARLEAARKEGKVVWYTSLALTSSEKVAKLFETAYPGVKVEVHRTGSQRILQRMMQELQANIKNVDVVHTSDAGHYVLLKEKQLLMRYTPAGVDRFAAGFKDRDGFHYGLRATVNVIAYNSQKITAAEAPRTWKDVLDPKWRGRLVTAHPGYSGVIATHVLALVHLHGWDYFKALAQNKPMLVQSAVDPGGIVASGERPVAVNGGDYTFYQLKKKGNPVEIVFPKEGVPLVVSPSAITSFAPHPNAARLFTDFIFSREIQQVLADTEGLYTGHPEVKYPADRPKLGDLKLLQVDPEELEKRNEEIKTRFVEFFGA
;
A
#
# COMPACT_ATOMS: atom_id res chain seq x y z
N MET A 1 5.13 -56.67 -71.35
CA MET A 1 4.13 -56.80 -70.26
C MET A 1 4.02 -55.51 -69.56
N LYS A 2 2.85 -54.96 -69.53
CA LYS A 2 2.44 -53.65 -69.07
C LYS A 2 2.54 -53.53 -67.56
N TYR A 3 3.03 -52.35 -67.07
CA TYR A 3 2.65 -51.85 -65.76
C TYR A 3 2.39 -50.35 -65.80
N SER A 4 1.21 -49.97 -65.39
CA SER A 4 0.71 -48.58 -65.26
C SER A 4 0.97 -48.05 -63.87
N PRO A 5 1.24 -46.75 -63.64
CA PRO A 5 1.23 -46.17 -62.31
C PRO A 5 -0.04 -45.34 -62.07
N SER A 6 -0.68 -45.56 -60.94
CA SER A 6 -1.79 -44.79 -60.45
C SER A 6 -1.40 -43.97 -59.17
N GLN A 7 -1.65 -42.70 -59.25
CA GLN A 7 -2.17 -41.79 -58.19
C GLN A 7 -1.50 -41.69 -56.83
N THR A 8 -1.08 -40.47 -56.52
CA THR A 8 -1.40 -39.83 -55.24
C THR A 8 -1.30 -38.29 -55.38
N ARG A 9 -2.42 -37.64 -55.59
CA ARG A 9 -2.58 -36.21 -55.36
C ARG A 9 -3.71 -36.03 -54.34
N SER A 10 -3.41 -36.02 -53.05
CA SER A 10 -4.43 -35.65 -52.02
C SER A 10 -3.85 -35.26 -50.66
N GLY A 11 -2.62 -34.75 -50.55
CA GLY A 11 -1.99 -34.41 -49.27
C GLY A 11 -1.76 -32.92 -48.98
N CYS A 12 -2.00 -32.00 -49.95
CA CYS A 12 -1.48 -30.64 -49.85
C CYS A 12 -2.56 -29.55 -49.51
N ARG A 13 -3.84 -29.95 -49.37
CA ARG A 13 -4.89 -28.94 -49.07
C ARG A 13 -5.31 -28.88 -47.61
N LEU A 14 -4.99 -29.88 -46.77
CA LEU A 14 -5.35 -29.88 -45.36
C LEU A 14 -4.32 -29.14 -44.47
N ALA A 15 -3.05 -29.09 -44.89
CA ALA A 15 -1.99 -28.41 -44.12
C ALA A 15 -2.06 -26.85 -44.16
N LEU A 16 -2.67 -26.30 -45.22
CA LEU A 16 -2.74 -24.84 -45.38
C LEU A 16 -3.88 -24.19 -44.56
N VAL A 17 -4.93 -24.95 -44.24
CA VAL A 17 -6.07 -24.43 -43.44
C VAL A 17 -5.76 -24.42 -41.95
N LEU A 18 -4.91 -25.33 -41.47
CA LEU A 18 -4.50 -25.36 -40.05
C LEU A 18 -3.44 -24.28 -39.68
N LEU A 19 -2.64 -23.82 -40.66
CA LEU A 19 -1.67 -22.74 -40.44
C LEU A 19 -2.33 -21.34 -40.37
N ILE A 20 -3.46 -21.13 -41.03
CA ILE A 20 -4.19 -19.85 -40.99
C ILE A 20 -4.97 -19.70 -39.70
N SER A 21 -5.44 -20.81 -39.08
CA SER A 21 -6.16 -20.77 -37.80
C SER A 21 -5.24 -20.46 -36.58
N ALA A 22 -3.94 -20.77 -36.67
CA ALA A 22 -3.00 -20.52 -35.58
C ALA A 22 -2.53 -19.05 -35.53
N LEU A 23 -2.64 -18.28 -36.61
CA LEU A 23 -2.24 -16.86 -36.69
C LEU A 23 -3.29 -15.87 -36.18
N LEU A 24 -4.55 -16.32 -36.01
CA LEU A 24 -5.64 -15.43 -35.56
C LEU A 24 -5.78 -15.32 -34.03
N VAL A 25 -5.10 -16.16 -33.25
CA VAL A 25 -5.22 -16.18 -31.78
C VAL A 25 -4.28 -15.19 -31.08
N SER A 26 -3.23 -14.70 -31.74
CA SER A 26 -2.20 -13.85 -31.12
C SER A 26 -2.46 -12.33 -31.24
N ALA A 27 -3.45 -11.88 -32.01
CA ALA A 27 -3.69 -10.46 -32.24
C ALA A 27 -4.70 -9.83 -31.25
N ALA A 28 -5.52 -10.62 -30.56
CA ALA A 28 -6.57 -10.10 -29.69
C ALA A 28 -6.08 -9.31 -28.46
N PRO A 29 -5.03 -9.74 -27.73
CA PRO A 29 -4.58 -8.99 -26.56
C PRO A 29 -3.91 -7.65 -26.91
N ALA A 30 -3.15 -7.58 -27.99
CA ALA A 30 -2.48 -6.34 -28.43
C ALA A 30 -3.51 -5.28 -28.93
N ALA A 31 -4.48 -5.69 -29.74
CA ALA A 31 -5.52 -4.79 -30.24
C ALA A 31 -6.43 -4.26 -29.11
N ALA A 32 -6.73 -5.07 -28.09
CA ALA A 32 -7.50 -4.64 -26.93
C ALA A 32 -6.71 -3.66 -26.04
N GLN A 33 -5.40 -3.83 -25.92
CA GLN A 33 -4.51 -2.94 -25.18
C GLN A 33 -4.38 -1.59 -25.90
N ASP A 34 -4.24 -1.58 -27.23
CA ASP A 34 -4.19 -0.36 -28.03
C ASP A 34 -5.51 0.42 -27.96
N ALA A 35 -6.66 -0.26 -28.04
CA ALA A 35 -7.98 0.39 -27.94
C ALA A 35 -8.20 1.04 -26.56
N ARG A 36 -7.73 0.40 -25.47
CA ARG A 36 -7.81 0.96 -24.12
C ARG A 36 -6.90 2.16 -23.94
N LEU A 37 -5.69 2.12 -24.51
CA LEU A 37 -4.77 3.25 -24.48
C LEU A 37 -5.35 4.47 -25.20
N GLU A 38 -5.95 4.27 -26.37
CA GLU A 38 -6.61 5.35 -27.11
C GLU A 38 -7.81 5.94 -26.35
N ALA A 39 -8.60 5.09 -25.67
CA ALA A 39 -9.68 5.56 -24.81
C ALA A 39 -9.14 6.37 -23.61
N ALA A 40 -8.07 5.90 -22.95
CA ALA A 40 -7.44 6.63 -21.87
C ALA A 40 -6.83 7.97 -22.31
N ARG A 41 -6.27 8.03 -23.52
CA ARG A 41 -5.75 9.29 -24.10
C ARG A 41 -6.88 10.30 -24.36
N LYS A 42 -8.06 9.84 -24.78
CA LYS A 42 -9.23 10.70 -24.92
C LYS A 42 -9.74 11.24 -23.59
N GLU A 43 -9.62 10.46 -22.51
CA GLU A 43 -9.90 10.89 -21.14
C GLU A 43 -8.84 11.87 -20.62
N GLY A 44 -7.60 11.78 -21.10
CA GLY A 44 -6.50 12.70 -20.91
C GLY A 44 -5.82 12.65 -19.55
N LYS A 45 -6.47 12.08 -18.53
CA LYS A 45 -5.91 12.01 -17.19
C LYS A 45 -6.49 10.88 -16.33
N VAL A 46 -5.81 10.62 -15.19
CA VAL A 46 -6.34 9.87 -14.05
C VAL A 46 -6.12 10.66 -12.78
N VAL A 47 -7.13 10.73 -11.92
CA VAL A 47 -7.07 11.40 -10.61
C VAL A 47 -6.83 10.36 -9.53
N TRP A 48 -5.68 10.45 -8.87
CA TRP A 48 -5.23 9.49 -7.85
C TRP A 48 -5.22 10.11 -6.46
N TYR A 49 -6.17 9.69 -5.61
CA TYR A 49 -6.15 10.02 -4.18
C TYR A 49 -5.30 8.99 -3.45
N THR A 50 -4.22 9.42 -2.80
CA THR A 50 -3.24 8.50 -2.23
C THR A 50 -2.68 8.92 -0.89
N SER A 51 -2.47 7.95 0.00
CA SER A 51 -1.70 8.11 1.25
C SER A 51 -0.23 7.70 1.10
N LEU A 52 0.23 7.31 -0.09
CA LEU A 52 1.65 7.07 -0.37
C LEU A 52 2.44 8.37 -0.15
N ALA A 53 3.71 8.29 0.26
CA ALA A 53 4.55 9.47 0.40
C ALA A 53 4.58 10.30 -0.90
N LEU A 54 4.60 11.63 -0.79
CA LEU A 54 4.48 12.52 -1.96
C LEU A 54 5.54 12.22 -3.02
N THR A 55 6.80 12.14 -2.59
CA THR A 55 7.93 11.82 -3.49
C THR A 55 7.75 10.51 -4.26
N SER A 56 7.19 9.49 -3.59
CA SER A 56 6.93 8.18 -4.21
C SER A 56 5.76 8.23 -5.18
N SER A 57 4.68 8.93 -4.82
CA SER A 57 3.50 9.06 -5.69
C SER A 57 3.81 9.90 -6.94
N GLU A 58 4.58 10.98 -6.82
CA GLU A 58 5.05 11.79 -7.94
C GLU A 58 5.99 10.99 -8.87
N LYS A 59 6.87 10.17 -8.29
CA LYS A 59 7.74 9.28 -9.07
C LYS A 59 6.93 8.26 -9.87
N VAL A 60 5.95 7.60 -9.25
CA VAL A 60 5.05 6.64 -9.92
C VAL A 60 4.26 7.35 -11.03
N ALA A 61 3.72 8.53 -10.75
CA ALA A 61 2.99 9.34 -11.73
C ALA A 61 3.87 9.67 -12.96
N LYS A 62 5.10 10.14 -12.72
CA LYS A 62 6.03 10.45 -13.80
C LYS A 62 6.41 9.22 -14.65
N LEU A 63 6.62 8.07 -14.01
CA LEU A 63 6.89 6.81 -14.72
C LEU A 63 5.69 6.40 -15.57
N PHE A 64 4.46 6.54 -15.08
CA PHE A 64 3.24 6.28 -15.84
C PHE A 64 3.10 7.22 -17.03
N GLU A 65 3.26 8.52 -16.84
CA GLU A 65 3.18 9.52 -17.92
C GLU A 65 4.24 9.32 -19.01
N THR A 66 5.40 8.79 -18.62
CA THR A 66 6.47 8.41 -19.56
C THR A 66 6.09 7.16 -20.37
N ALA A 67 5.50 6.16 -19.70
CA ALA A 67 5.08 4.91 -20.34
C ALA A 67 3.83 5.10 -21.24
N TYR A 68 2.97 6.05 -20.87
CA TYR A 68 1.69 6.30 -21.55
C TYR A 68 1.51 7.79 -21.90
N PRO A 69 2.27 8.30 -22.90
CA PRO A 69 2.16 9.70 -23.31
C PRO A 69 0.74 10.06 -23.71
N GLY A 70 0.26 11.21 -23.25
CA GLY A 70 -1.11 11.70 -23.49
C GLY A 70 -2.08 11.44 -22.35
N VAL A 71 -1.66 10.70 -21.30
CA VAL A 71 -2.47 10.51 -20.06
C VAL A 71 -1.71 11.08 -18.87
N LYS A 72 -2.26 12.10 -18.20
CA LYS A 72 -1.68 12.73 -16.99
C LYS A 72 -2.14 12.05 -15.72
N VAL A 73 -1.32 12.12 -14.66
CA VAL A 73 -1.70 11.66 -13.32
C VAL A 73 -1.84 12.86 -12.38
N GLU A 74 -3.06 13.18 -11.98
CA GLU A 74 -3.31 14.18 -10.94
C GLU A 74 -3.24 13.54 -9.56
N VAL A 75 -2.15 13.80 -8.84
CA VAL A 75 -1.90 13.23 -7.51
C VAL A 75 -2.47 14.13 -6.43
N HIS A 76 -3.41 13.61 -5.63
CA HIS A 76 -3.88 14.24 -4.40
C HIS A 76 -3.40 13.44 -3.19
N ARG A 77 -2.31 13.90 -2.56
CA ARG A 77 -1.70 13.24 -1.41
C ARG A 77 -2.14 13.86 -0.09
N THR A 78 -2.73 13.02 0.79
CA THR A 78 -2.97 13.36 2.20
C THR A 78 -3.02 12.09 3.06
N GLY A 79 -3.30 12.20 4.37
CA GLY A 79 -3.49 11.06 5.26
C GLY A 79 -4.75 10.27 4.92
N SER A 80 -4.74 8.95 5.22
CA SER A 80 -5.82 8.02 4.84
C SER A 80 -7.20 8.46 5.28
N GLN A 81 -7.34 8.93 6.52
CA GLN A 81 -8.62 9.37 7.06
C GLN A 81 -9.16 10.61 6.32
N ARG A 82 -8.27 11.56 5.99
CA ARG A 82 -8.64 12.75 5.20
C ARG A 82 -9.02 12.43 3.77
N ILE A 83 -8.41 11.40 3.16
CA ILE A 83 -8.81 10.91 1.83
C ILE A 83 -10.25 10.43 1.87
N LEU A 84 -10.58 9.54 2.80
CA LEU A 84 -11.94 9.01 2.93
C LEU A 84 -12.94 10.13 3.19
N GLN A 85 -12.64 10.99 4.16
CA GLN A 85 -13.50 12.13 4.52
C GLN A 85 -13.75 13.06 3.31
N ARG A 86 -12.71 13.44 2.59
CA ARG A 86 -12.81 14.26 1.38
C ARG A 86 -13.69 13.61 0.31
N MET A 87 -13.42 12.35 0.01
CA MET A 87 -14.17 11.60 -0.99
C MET A 87 -15.66 11.50 -0.62
N MET A 88 -15.97 11.26 0.66
CA MET A 88 -17.36 11.20 1.14
C MET A 88 -18.05 12.58 1.06
N GLN A 89 -17.37 13.67 1.39
CA GLN A 89 -17.88 15.04 1.26
C GLN A 89 -18.12 15.43 -0.20
N GLU A 90 -17.18 15.10 -1.10
CA GLU A 90 -17.33 15.33 -2.53
C GLU A 90 -18.55 14.58 -3.09
N LEU A 91 -18.73 13.31 -2.70
CA LEU A 91 -19.91 12.53 -3.12
C LEU A 91 -21.23 13.11 -2.59
N GLN A 92 -21.29 13.59 -1.35
CA GLN A 92 -22.46 14.26 -0.80
C GLN A 92 -22.80 15.55 -1.58
N ALA A 93 -21.78 16.24 -2.10
CA ALA A 93 -21.94 17.40 -2.97
C ALA A 93 -22.17 17.03 -4.45
N ASN A 94 -22.38 15.74 -4.78
CA ASN A 94 -22.47 15.21 -6.13
C ASN A 94 -21.23 15.49 -7.01
N ILE A 95 -20.07 15.61 -6.39
CA ILE A 95 -18.78 15.77 -7.07
C ILE A 95 -18.14 14.40 -7.21
N LYS A 96 -17.89 13.98 -8.44
CA LYS A 96 -17.24 12.71 -8.81
C LYS A 96 -15.87 13.02 -9.39
N ASN A 97 -14.86 13.13 -8.56
CA ASN A 97 -13.54 13.63 -8.98
C ASN A 97 -12.44 12.56 -8.92
N VAL A 98 -12.56 11.52 -8.10
CA VAL A 98 -11.52 10.53 -7.90
C VAL A 98 -11.70 9.29 -8.77
N ASP A 99 -10.65 8.89 -9.48
CA ASP A 99 -10.62 7.66 -10.28
C ASP A 99 -10.07 6.48 -9.49
N VAL A 100 -8.89 6.67 -8.87
CA VAL A 100 -8.19 5.63 -8.13
C VAL A 100 -7.94 6.10 -6.70
N VAL A 101 -8.36 5.30 -5.73
CA VAL A 101 -8.16 5.56 -4.30
C VAL A 101 -7.16 4.57 -3.72
N HIS A 102 -6.16 5.09 -2.98
CA HIS A 102 -5.17 4.31 -2.24
C HIS A 102 -5.05 4.85 -0.82
N THR A 103 -5.36 4.03 0.17
CA THR A 103 -5.19 4.37 1.58
C THR A 103 -4.46 3.26 2.34
N SER A 104 -3.87 3.60 3.48
CA SER A 104 -3.23 2.63 4.38
C SER A 104 -4.17 2.14 5.49
N ASP A 105 -5.47 2.23 5.26
CA ASP A 105 -6.51 1.73 6.15
C ASP A 105 -7.38 0.73 5.38
N ALA A 106 -7.23 -0.55 5.69
CA ALA A 106 -7.97 -1.61 5.01
C ALA A 106 -9.47 -1.58 5.35
N GLY A 107 -9.86 -1.06 6.52
CA GLY A 107 -11.27 -0.88 6.92
C GLY A 107 -12.01 0.10 6.00
N HIS A 108 -11.32 1.09 5.41
CA HIS A 108 -11.91 1.96 4.40
C HIS A 108 -12.51 1.18 3.22
N TYR A 109 -11.87 0.09 2.81
CA TYR A 109 -12.32 -0.70 1.65
C TYR A 109 -13.51 -1.59 2.01
N VAL A 110 -13.66 -2.00 3.26
CA VAL A 110 -14.89 -2.63 3.78
C VAL A 110 -16.05 -1.65 3.62
N LEU A 111 -15.93 -0.45 4.18
CA LEU A 111 -16.95 0.60 4.08
C LEU A 111 -17.29 0.98 2.63
N LEU A 112 -16.26 1.13 1.76
CA LEU A 112 -16.46 1.50 0.38
C LEU A 112 -17.14 0.39 -0.43
N LYS A 113 -16.86 -0.89 -0.15
CA LYS A 113 -17.58 -2.03 -0.74
C LYS A 113 -19.03 -2.07 -0.31
N GLU A 114 -19.33 -1.93 0.99
CA GLU A 114 -20.70 -1.89 1.51
C GLU A 114 -21.52 -0.78 0.87
N LYS A 115 -20.92 0.37 0.65
CA LYS A 115 -21.55 1.52 -0.05
C LYS A 115 -21.55 1.40 -1.58
N GLN A 116 -21.04 0.30 -2.15
CA GLN A 116 -20.95 0.08 -3.60
C GLN A 116 -20.17 1.18 -4.35
N LEU A 117 -19.17 1.76 -3.69
CA LEU A 117 -18.36 2.87 -4.24
C LEU A 117 -17.08 2.39 -4.93
N LEU A 118 -16.86 1.08 -5.07
CA LEU A 118 -15.72 0.50 -5.75
C LEU A 118 -16.12 -0.22 -7.04
N MET A 119 -15.29 -0.10 -8.06
CA MET A 119 -15.40 -0.87 -9.30
C MET A 119 -14.75 -2.23 -9.11
N ARG A 120 -15.41 -3.30 -9.52
CA ARG A 120 -14.78 -4.63 -9.62
C ARG A 120 -13.82 -4.63 -10.79
N TYR A 121 -12.53 -4.74 -10.50
CA TYR A 121 -11.48 -4.78 -11.52
C TYR A 121 -10.27 -5.55 -11.01
N THR A 122 -9.83 -6.56 -11.76
CA THR A 122 -8.65 -7.36 -11.44
C THR A 122 -7.48 -6.88 -12.30
N PRO A 123 -6.46 -6.23 -11.71
CA PRO A 123 -5.27 -5.82 -12.44
C PRO A 123 -4.50 -7.03 -12.99
N ALA A 124 -3.80 -6.85 -14.10
CA ALA A 124 -3.00 -7.91 -14.68
C ALA A 124 -1.93 -8.41 -13.69
N GLY A 125 -1.82 -9.73 -13.53
CA GLY A 125 -0.77 -10.38 -12.72
C GLY A 125 -1.03 -10.43 -11.20
N VAL A 126 -2.10 -9.81 -10.68
CA VAL A 126 -2.40 -9.86 -9.23
C VAL A 126 -2.89 -11.23 -8.74
N ASP A 127 -3.30 -12.12 -9.65
CA ASP A 127 -3.61 -13.52 -9.33
C ASP A 127 -2.44 -14.22 -8.63
N ARG A 128 -1.21 -13.83 -8.98
CA ARG A 128 0.06 -14.34 -8.42
C ARG A 128 0.43 -13.73 -7.05
N PHE A 129 -0.25 -12.67 -6.62
CA PHE A 129 0.03 -12.01 -5.34
C PHE A 129 -0.31 -12.92 -4.16
N ALA A 130 0.40 -12.75 -3.04
CA ALA A 130 0.08 -13.43 -1.80
C ALA A 130 -1.38 -13.15 -1.38
N ALA A 131 -2.04 -14.14 -0.76
CA ALA A 131 -3.46 -14.07 -0.43
C ALA A 131 -3.84 -12.82 0.39
N GLY A 132 -2.99 -12.42 1.35
CA GLY A 132 -3.21 -11.21 2.17
C GLY A 132 -3.19 -9.88 1.41
N PHE A 133 -2.83 -9.88 0.13
CA PHE A 133 -2.85 -8.70 -0.75
C PHE A 133 -4.05 -8.69 -1.71
N LYS A 134 -4.98 -9.63 -1.59
CA LYS A 134 -6.10 -9.79 -2.53
C LYS A 134 -7.43 -9.73 -1.80
N ASP A 135 -8.34 -8.89 -2.30
CA ASP A 135 -9.76 -8.98 -1.98
C ASP A 135 -10.37 -10.17 -2.73
N ARG A 136 -11.13 -11.01 -2.04
CA ARG A 136 -11.77 -12.21 -2.61
C ARG A 136 -12.79 -11.87 -3.71
N ASP A 137 -13.44 -10.71 -3.59
CA ASP A 137 -14.49 -10.27 -4.50
C ASP A 137 -13.94 -9.45 -5.69
N GLY A 138 -12.65 -9.09 -5.66
CA GLY A 138 -11.96 -8.41 -6.75
C GLY A 138 -12.22 -6.91 -6.85
N PHE A 139 -12.52 -6.24 -5.73
CA PHE A 139 -12.74 -4.80 -5.69
C PHE A 139 -11.48 -3.98 -5.35
N HIS A 140 -10.53 -4.59 -4.62
CA HIS A 140 -9.29 -3.92 -4.25
C HIS A 140 -8.12 -4.90 -4.11
N TYR A 141 -6.91 -4.37 -4.18
CA TYR A 141 -5.69 -5.16 -4.02
C TYR A 141 -4.65 -4.36 -3.23
N GLY A 142 -3.86 -5.03 -2.42
CA GLY A 142 -2.78 -4.44 -1.66
C GLY A 142 -1.69 -3.91 -2.59
N LEU A 143 -1.59 -2.59 -2.72
CA LEU A 143 -0.54 -1.94 -3.49
C LEU A 143 0.82 -2.09 -2.83
N ARG A 144 0.84 -1.98 -1.51
CA ARG A 144 2.03 -2.08 -0.68
C ARG A 144 1.71 -2.59 0.71
N ALA A 145 2.75 -3.00 1.44
CA ALA A 145 2.65 -3.23 2.87
C ALA A 145 3.83 -2.60 3.61
N THR A 146 3.65 -2.37 4.90
CA THR A 146 4.64 -1.93 5.87
C THR A 146 4.36 -2.60 7.20
N VAL A 147 5.35 -2.67 8.08
CA VAL A 147 5.14 -3.06 9.46
C VAL A 147 5.40 -1.87 10.38
N ASN A 148 4.65 -1.79 11.47
CA ASN A 148 4.93 -0.80 12.50
C ASN A 148 6.05 -1.31 13.40
N VAL A 149 6.96 -0.41 13.72
CA VAL A 149 8.19 -0.72 14.47
C VAL A 149 8.46 0.32 15.54
N ILE A 150 9.35 0.01 16.46
CA ILE A 150 10.02 0.99 17.32
C ILE A 150 11.28 1.45 16.58
N ALA A 151 11.64 2.73 16.72
CA ALA A 151 12.91 3.23 16.21
C ALA A 151 13.57 4.16 17.23
N TYR A 152 14.88 4.26 17.15
CA TYR A 152 15.62 5.14 18.06
C TYR A 152 16.81 5.82 17.37
N ASN A 153 17.23 6.95 17.95
CA ASN A 153 18.42 7.68 17.52
C ASN A 153 19.67 7.06 18.17
N SER A 154 20.56 6.46 17.39
CA SER A 154 21.75 5.75 17.89
C SER A 154 22.86 6.66 18.46
N GLN A 155 22.79 7.97 18.22
CA GLN A 155 23.68 8.96 18.89
C GLN A 155 23.16 9.38 20.26
N LYS A 156 21.89 9.13 20.59
CA LYS A 156 21.23 9.52 21.84
C LYS A 156 20.94 8.32 22.75
N ILE A 157 20.79 7.13 22.19
CA ILE A 157 20.42 5.90 22.86
C ILE A 157 21.33 4.80 22.37
N THR A 158 22.00 4.11 23.29
CA THR A 158 22.81 2.93 22.94
C THR A 158 21.93 1.72 22.63
N ALA A 159 22.44 0.77 21.89
CA ALA A 159 21.71 -0.46 21.56
C ALA A 159 21.33 -1.28 22.82
N ALA A 160 22.08 -1.14 23.91
CA ALA A 160 21.77 -1.81 25.18
C ALA A 160 20.60 -1.16 25.93
N GLU A 161 20.42 0.17 25.79
CA GLU A 161 19.36 0.95 26.44
C GLU A 161 18.07 0.98 25.64
N ALA A 162 18.15 0.71 24.32
CA ALA A 162 17.02 0.80 23.42
C ALA A 162 15.88 -0.15 23.81
N PRO A 163 14.60 0.28 23.67
CA PRO A 163 13.47 -0.60 23.91
C PRO A 163 13.46 -1.74 22.90
N ARG A 164 13.18 -2.97 23.35
CA ARG A 164 13.16 -4.20 22.55
C ARG A 164 11.78 -4.83 22.42
N THR A 165 10.86 -4.39 23.27
CA THR A 165 9.48 -4.85 23.34
C THR A 165 8.54 -3.66 23.34
N TRP A 166 7.27 -3.89 23.01
CA TRP A 166 6.24 -2.83 23.11
C TRP A 166 6.08 -2.33 24.55
N LYS A 167 6.31 -3.20 25.55
CA LYS A 167 6.21 -2.79 26.96
C LYS A 167 7.39 -1.97 27.45
N ASP A 168 8.56 -2.10 26.84
CA ASP A 168 9.76 -1.35 27.27
C ASP A 168 9.60 0.17 27.13
N VAL A 169 8.74 0.63 26.17
CA VAL A 169 8.46 2.05 26.00
C VAL A 169 7.55 2.63 27.10
N LEU A 170 7.00 1.78 27.96
CA LEU A 170 6.19 2.19 29.11
C LEU A 170 7.06 2.58 30.33
N ASP A 171 8.35 2.24 30.32
CA ASP A 171 9.28 2.58 31.41
C ASP A 171 9.30 4.12 31.62
N PRO A 172 9.15 4.62 32.84
CA PRO A 172 9.21 6.06 33.16
C PRO A 172 10.48 6.79 32.71
N LYS A 173 11.60 6.07 32.47
CA LYS A 173 12.84 6.65 31.90
C LYS A 173 12.61 7.31 30.52
N TRP A 174 11.55 6.95 29.81
CA TRP A 174 11.18 7.47 28.51
C TRP A 174 10.29 8.72 28.57
N ARG A 175 9.92 9.19 29.76
CA ARG A 175 9.02 10.35 29.91
C ARG A 175 9.57 11.58 29.19
N GLY A 176 8.75 12.14 28.26
CA GLY A 176 9.11 13.27 27.41
C GLY A 176 10.16 12.98 26.33
N ARG A 177 10.53 11.70 26.13
CA ARG A 177 11.54 11.28 25.15
C ARG A 177 10.95 10.49 23.98
N LEU A 178 9.64 10.28 23.96
CA LEU A 178 8.94 9.48 22.96
C LEU A 178 8.26 10.37 21.92
N VAL A 179 8.10 9.85 20.71
CA VAL A 179 7.19 10.37 19.69
C VAL A 179 6.26 9.26 19.22
N THR A 180 4.98 9.59 18.97
CA THR A 180 3.95 8.71 18.43
C THR A 180 3.09 9.44 17.42
N ALA A 181 2.63 8.76 16.38
CA ALA A 181 1.67 9.31 15.44
C ALA A 181 0.22 9.00 15.89
N HIS A 182 -0.72 9.81 15.39
CA HIS A 182 -2.12 9.80 15.81
C HIS A 182 -3.01 8.97 14.85
N PRO A 183 -3.85 8.04 15.37
CA PRO A 183 -4.71 7.18 14.54
C PRO A 183 -5.80 7.96 13.78
N GLY A 184 -6.22 9.11 14.27
CA GLY A 184 -7.23 9.96 13.62
C GLY A 184 -6.79 10.57 12.28
N TYR A 185 -5.52 10.43 11.90
CA TYR A 185 -5.00 10.92 10.62
C TYR A 185 -4.42 9.80 9.75
N SER A 186 -4.00 8.70 10.34
CA SER A 186 -3.22 7.64 9.68
C SER A 186 -3.81 6.26 9.91
N GLY A 187 -4.22 5.59 8.83
CA GLY A 187 -4.66 4.19 8.87
C GLY A 187 -3.55 3.23 9.31
N VAL A 188 -2.28 3.55 9.03
CA VAL A 188 -1.12 2.80 9.57
C VAL A 188 -1.18 2.76 11.09
N ILE A 189 -1.50 3.89 11.71
CA ILE A 189 -1.53 4.01 13.16
C ILE A 189 -2.82 3.44 13.74
N ALA A 190 -3.96 3.56 13.06
CA ALA A 190 -5.20 2.90 13.49
C ALA A 190 -5.01 1.38 13.56
N THR A 191 -4.39 0.78 12.54
CA THR A 191 -4.04 -0.65 12.54
C THR A 191 -3.06 -1.00 13.67
N HIS A 192 -2.04 -0.15 13.91
CA HIS A 192 -1.10 -0.33 15.03
C HIS A 192 -1.81 -0.33 16.38
N VAL A 193 -2.69 0.65 16.61
CA VAL A 193 -3.44 0.75 17.87
C VAL A 193 -4.28 -0.50 18.08
N LEU A 194 -5.05 -0.95 17.08
CA LEU A 194 -5.88 -2.14 17.21
C LEU A 194 -5.06 -3.41 17.46
N ALA A 195 -3.95 -3.58 16.75
CA ALA A 195 -3.06 -4.72 16.96
C ALA A 195 -2.47 -4.77 18.39
N LEU A 196 -2.10 -3.61 18.94
CA LEU A 196 -1.59 -3.55 20.32
C LEU A 196 -2.71 -3.64 21.38
N VAL A 197 -3.92 -3.22 21.06
CA VAL A 197 -5.11 -3.48 21.92
C VAL A 197 -5.37 -4.98 22.01
N HIS A 198 -5.25 -5.74 20.92
CA HIS A 198 -5.33 -7.20 20.95
C HIS A 198 -4.24 -7.83 21.81
N LEU A 199 -3.02 -7.28 21.73
CA LEU A 199 -1.86 -7.84 22.43
C LEU A 199 -1.82 -7.49 23.92
N HIS A 200 -2.21 -6.26 24.29
CA HIS A 200 -2.00 -5.68 25.62
C HIS A 200 -3.20 -4.97 26.23
N GLY A 201 -4.32 -4.85 25.50
CA GLY A 201 -5.48 -4.08 25.94
C GLY A 201 -5.25 -2.56 25.88
N TRP A 202 -6.30 -1.81 26.22
CA TRP A 202 -6.26 -0.34 26.27
C TRP A 202 -5.36 0.21 27.38
N ASP A 203 -5.10 -0.56 28.44
CA ASP A 203 -4.22 -0.15 29.53
C ASP A 203 -2.79 0.12 29.06
N TYR A 204 -2.34 -0.50 27.97
CA TYR A 204 -1.08 -0.18 27.34
C TYR A 204 -1.01 1.28 26.91
N PHE A 205 -2.02 1.79 26.22
CA PHE A 205 -2.07 3.17 25.75
C PHE A 205 -2.26 4.16 26.89
N LYS A 206 -3.04 3.79 27.89
CA LYS A 206 -3.17 4.59 29.12
C LYS A 206 -1.82 4.72 29.84
N ALA A 207 -1.05 3.65 29.94
CA ALA A 207 0.30 3.69 30.52
C ALA A 207 1.28 4.46 29.63
N LEU A 208 1.22 4.28 28.30
CA LEU A 208 2.07 5.02 27.35
C LEU A 208 1.85 6.55 27.46
N ALA A 209 0.62 6.99 27.64
CA ALA A 209 0.27 8.40 27.79
C ALA A 209 0.94 9.04 29.02
N GLN A 210 1.23 8.28 30.10
CA GLN A 210 1.95 8.78 31.27
C GLN A 210 3.38 9.22 30.92
N ASN A 211 3.98 8.66 29.87
CA ASN A 211 5.30 9.07 29.36
C ASN A 211 5.25 10.33 28.50
N LYS A 212 4.07 10.95 28.31
CA LYS A 212 3.88 12.21 27.57
C LYS A 212 4.60 12.24 26.24
N PRO A 213 4.32 11.28 25.33
CA PRO A 213 4.93 11.27 24.01
C PRO A 213 4.53 12.52 23.23
N MET A 214 5.42 13.00 22.37
CA MET A 214 5.10 13.99 21.36
C MET A 214 4.15 13.38 20.34
N LEU A 215 3.02 14.05 20.07
CA LEU A 215 2.05 13.60 19.09
C LEU A 215 2.30 14.26 17.73
N VAL A 216 2.34 13.45 16.68
CA VAL A 216 2.43 13.90 15.29
C VAL A 216 1.30 13.31 14.45
N GLN A 217 1.01 13.88 13.28
CA GLN A 217 -0.16 13.48 12.51
C GLN A 217 0.10 12.22 11.66
N SER A 218 1.15 12.22 10.87
CA SER A 218 1.41 11.17 9.89
C SER A 218 2.33 10.08 10.44
N ALA A 219 2.12 8.84 10.03
CA ALA A 219 3.02 7.71 10.33
C ALA A 219 4.47 7.90 9.78
N VAL A 220 4.71 8.90 8.92
CA VAL A 220 6.05 9.22 8.41
C VAL A 220 6.78 10.26 9.26
N ASP A 221 6.06 11.06 10.05
CA ASP A 221 6.62 12.17 10.82
C ASP A 221 7.60 11.73 11.91
N PRO A 222 7.38 10.60 12.66
CA PRO A 222 8.31 10.15 13.69
C PRO A 222 9.74 9.98 13.19
N GLY A 223 9.92 9.63 11.91
CA GLY A 223 11.24 9.43 11.31
C GLY A 223 12.14 10.68 11.41
N GLY A 224 11.63 11.84 11.03
CA GLY A 224 12.38 13.10 11.11
C GLY A 224 12.69 13.52 12.55
N ILE A 225 11.73 13.33 13.45
CA ILE A 225 11.86 13.66 14.88
C ILE A 225 12.95 12.79 15.54
N VAL A 226 12.97 11.48 15.23
CA VAL A 226 14.02 10.57 15.73
C VAL A 226 15.36 10.92 15.10
N ALA A 227 15.42 11.16 13.80
CA ALA A 227 16.67 11.50 13.11
C ALA A 227 17.32 12.76 13.67
N SER A 228 16.55 13.80 14.00
CA SER A 228 17.06 15.01 14.64
C SER A 228 17.46 14.82 16.11
N GLY A 229 16.95 13.77 16.76
CA GLY A 229 17.13 13.53 18.19
C GLY A 229 16.25 14.39 19.11
N GLU A 230 15.27 15.12 18.57
CA GLU A 230 14.30 15.90 19.36
C GLU A 230 13.49 15.01 20.30
N ARG A 231 13.02 13.86 19.80
CA ARG A 231 12.50 12.74 20.58
C ARG A 231 13.24 11.50 20.15
N PRO A 232 14.16 10.99 21.00
CA PRO A 232 15.09 9.96 20.56
C PRO A 232 14.46 8.58 20.32
N VAL A 233 13.18 8.35 20.67
CA VAL A 233 12.50 7.07 20.47
C VAL A 233 11.13 7.29 19.85
N ALA A 234 10.86 6.63 18.70
CA ALA A 234 9.53 6.49 18.13
C ALA A 234 8.89 5.19 18.64
N VAL A 235 7.65 5.29 19.12
CA VAL A 235 6.88 4.12 19.58
C VAL A 235 6.02 3.50 18.48
N ASN A 236 5.94 4.14 17.32
CA ASN A 236 5.32 3.63 16.09
C ASN A 236 5.83 4.38 14.87
N GLY A 237 5.51 3.84 13.72
CA GLY A 237 5.83 4.39 12.41
C GLY A 237 6.08 3.25 11.42
N GLY A 238 5.93 3.55 10.14
CA GLY A 238 6.25 2.58 9.10
C GLY A 238 7.76 2.32 9.03
N ASP A 239 8.15 1.06 9.10
CA ASP A 239 9.55 0.60 9.09
C ASP A 239 10.33 1.14 7.89
N TYR A 240 9.68 1.29 6.73
CA TYR A 240 10.28 1.83 5.51
C TYR A 240 10.79 3.27 5.67
N THR A 241 10.10 4.11 6.45
CA THR A 241 10.51 5.51 6.70
C THR A 241 11.84 5.56 7.44
N PHE A 242 11.96 4.77 8.50
CA PHE A 242 13.19 4.66 9.28
C PHE A 242 14.31 4.01 8.47
N TYR A 243 13.98 2.99 7.66
CA TYR A 243 14.93 2.34 6.76
C TYR A 243 15.54 3.33 5.76
N GLN A 244 14.72 4.18 5.13
CA GLN A 244 15.20 5.20 4.21
C GLN A 244 16.11 6.22 4.89
N LEU A 245 15.76 6.67 6.09
CA LEU A 245 16.59 7.59 6.87
C LEU A 245 17.95 6.97 7.22
N LYS A 246 17.95 5.71 7.66
CA LYS A 246 19.19 4.95 7.93
C LYS A 246 20.05 4.81 6.67
N LYS A 247 19.46 4.49 5.52
CA LYS A 247 20.17 4.41 4.22
C LYS A 247 20.77 5.74 3.78
N LYS A 248 20.18 6.86 4.19
CA LYS A 248 20.72 8.21 3.95
C LYS A 248 21.77 8.64 4.98
N GLY A 249 22.20 7.75 5.88
CA GLY A 249 23.22 8.02 6.88
C GLY A 249 22.72 8.72 8.16
N ASN A 250 21.41 8.84 8.35
CA ASN A 250 20.88 9.37 9.60
C ASN A 250 21.09 8.36 10.75
N PRO A 251 21.28 8.83 12.00
CA PRO A 251 21.52 7.97 13.16
C PRO A 251 20.23 7.32 13.68
N VAL A 252 19.57 6.56 12.80
CA VAL A 252 18.29 5.89 13.09
C VAL A 252 18.48 4.40 13.06
N GLU A 253 18.08 3.72 14.14
CA GLU A 253 18.03 2.27 14.25
C GLU A 253 16.59 1.78 14.42
N ILE A 254 16.31 0.60 13.85
CA ILE A 254 14.98 0.00 13.81
C ILE A 254 14.96 -1.20 14.75
N VAL A 255 13.92 -1.28 15.56
CA VAL A 255 13.66 -2.44 16.43
C VAL A 255 12.36 -3.10 16.00
N PHE A 256 12.43 -4.38 15.70
CA PHE A 256 11.28 -5.25 15.47
C PHE A 256 10.95 -5.96 16.79
N PRO A 257 9.91 -5.54 17.54
CA PRO A 257 9.57 -6.12 18.83
C PRO A 257 9.28 -7.62 18.74
N LYS A 258 9.80 -8.37 19.72
CA LYS A 258 9.71 -9.84 19.76
C LYS A 258 8.28 -10.37 19.87
N GLU A 259 7.38 -9.59 20.44
CA GLU A 259 5.95 -9.91 20.55
C GLU A 259 5.27 -9.96 19.18
N GLY A 260 5.86 -9.34 18.20
CA GLY A 260 5.39 -9.21 16.83
C GLY A 260 5.23 -7.76 16.41
N VAL A 261 5.10 -7.54 15.10
CA VAL A 261 4.96 -6.23 14.47
C VAL A 261 3.62 -6.13 13.74
N PRO A 262 2.84 -5.06 13.96
CA PRO A 262 1.60 -4.85 13.22
C PRO A 262 1.86 -4.75 11.72
N LEU A 263 1.23 -5.63 10.93
CA LEU A 263 1.26 -5.60 9.47
C LEU A 263 0.17 -4.68 8.95
N VAL A 264 0.53 -3.76 8.09
CA VAL A 264 -0.40 -2.87 7.39
C VAL A 264 -0.32 -3.12 5.90
N VAL A 265 -1.32 -3.76 5.34
CA VAL A 265 -1.52 -3.84 3.89
C VAL A 265 -2.32 -2.62 3.47
N SER A 266 -1.83 -1.89 2.49
CA SER A 266 -2.43 -0.65 1.98
C SER A 266 -3.07 -0.92 0.62
N PRO A 267 -4.42 -1.06 0.54
CA PRO A 267 -5.07 -1.37 -0.71
C PRO A 267 -5.16 -0.18 -1.66
N SER A 268 -5.38 -0.49 -2.94
CA SER A 268 -5.78 0.45 -3.98
C SER A 268 -6.97 -0.10 -4.76
N ALA A 269 -7.86 0.78 -5.20
CA ALA A 269 -9.07 0.42 -5.94
C ALA A 269 -9.46 1.53 -6.92
N ILE A 270 -10.21 1.16 -7.96
CA ILE A 270 -10.89 2.08 -8.85
C ILE A 270 -12.27 2.40 -8.24
N THR A 271 -12.70 3.65 -8.26
CA THR A 271 -14.04 4.01 -7.80
C THR A 271 -15.10 3.59 -8.82
N SER A 272 -16.31 3.23 -8.35
CA SER A 272 -17.43 2.85 -9.23
C SER A 272 -17.97 4.03 -10.08
N PHE A 273 -17.60 5.23 -9.70
CA PHE A 273 -18.01 6.49 -10.32
C PHE A 273 -16.84 7.23 -11.00
N ALA A 274 -15.73 6.54 -11.25
CA ALA A 274 -14.52 7.12 -11.86
C ALA A 274 -14.84 7.90 -13.13
N PRO A 275 -14.50 9.21 -13.22
CA PRO A 275 -14.73 10.01 -14.41
C PRO A 275 -13.89 9.55 -15.62
N HIS A 276 -12.73 8.93 -15.38
CA HIS A 276 -11.78 8.50 -16.39
C HIS A 276 -11.52 6.98 -16.27
N PRO A 277 -12.53 6.11 -16.56
CA PRO A 277 -12.46 4.69 -16.22
C PRO A 277 -11.42 3.90 -17.02
N ASN A 278 -11.08 4.32 -18.25
CA ASN A 278 -10.05 3.66 -19.04
C ASN A 278 -8.66 4.03 -18.58
N ALA A 279 -8.43 5.31 -18.27
CA ALA A 279 -7.18 5.77 -17.65
C ALA A 279 -6.98 5.16 -16.26
N ALA A 280 -8.05 5.02 -15.45
CA ALA A 280 -8.03 4.37 -14.15
C ALA A 280 -7.61 2.90 -14.24
N ARG A 281 -8.16 2.14 -15.19
CA ARG A 281 -7.76 0.72 -15.41
C ARG A 281 -6.31 0.61 -15.87
N LEU A 282 -5.90 1.47 -16.82
CA LEU A 282 -4.53 1.50 -17.33
C LEU A 282 -3.53 1.84 -16.22
N PHE A 283 -3.84 2.85 -15.39
CA PHE A 283 -3.03 3.23 -14.25
C PHE A 283 -2.99 2.14 -13.17
N THR A 284 -4.11 1.47 -12.93
CA THR A 284 -4.17 0.37 -11.96
C THR A 284 -3.31 -0.81 -12.42
N ASP A 285 -3.40 -1.25 -13.68
CA ASP A 285 -2.49 -2.29 -14.21
C ASP A 285 -1.02 -1.89 -14.05
N PHE A 286 -0.70 -0.62 -14.33
CA PHE A 286 0.66 -0.10 -14.23
C PHE A 286 1.21 -0.15 -12.80
N ILE A 287 0.46 0.34 -11.80
CA ILE A 287 0.94 0.37 -10.40
C ILE A 287 1.06 -1.04 -9.79
N PHE A 288 0.34 -2.03 -10.33
CA PHE A 288 0.45 -3.42 -9.92
C PHE A 288 1.44 -4.24 -10.77
N SER A 289 2.05 -3.65 -11.80
CA SER A 289 3.08 -4.31 -12.60
C SER A 289 4.32 -4.64 -11.76
N ARG A 290 5.03 -5.71 -12.14
CA ARG A 290 6.27 -6.11 -11.46
C ARG A 290 7.28 -4.98 -11.37
N GLU A 291 7.42 -4.21 -12.45
CA GLU A 291 8.38 -3.09 -12.57
C GLU A 291 8.10 -2.02 -11.52
N ILE A 292 6.85 -1.59 -11.36
CA ILE A 292 6.49 -0.56 -10.40
C ILE A 292 6.51 -1.10 -8.97
N GLN A 293 6.09 -2.34 -8.75
CA GLN A 293 6.23 -3.01 -7.47
C GLN A 293 7.71 -3.11 -7.05
N GLN A 294 8.64 -3.37 -7.99
CA GLN A 294 10.08 -3.34 -7.73
C GLN A 294 10.58 -1.92 -7.41
N VAL A 295 10.11 -0.91 -8.15
CA VAL A 295 10.44 0.50 -7.85
C VAL A 295 10.03 0.87 -6.43
N LEU A 296 8.84 0.47 -5.97
CA LEU A 296 8.38 0.74 -4.61
C LEU A 296 9.26 0.04 -3.55
N ALA A 297 9.69 -1.18 -3.83
CA ALA A 297 10.59 -1.92 -2.95
C ALA A 297 12.00 -1.30 -2.89
N ASP A 298 12.57 -0.96 -4.04
CA ASP A 298 13.96 -0.46 -4.15
C ASP A 298 14.12 0.95 -3.60
N THR A 299 13.15 1.84 -3.91
CA THR A 299 13.27 3.26 -3.56
C THR A 299 12.70 3.60 -2.21
N GLU A 300 11.63 2.92 -1.81
CA GLU A 300 10.91 3.22 -0.58
C GLU A 300 11.14 2.18 0.52
N GLY A 301 11.68 1.00 0.19
CA GLY A 301 11.79 -0.12 1.11
C GLY A 301 10.41 -0.71 1.50
N LEU A 302 9.39 -0.49 0.68
CA LEU A 302 8.05 -1.01 0.91
C LEU A 302 7.96 -2.50 0.56
N TYR A 303 7.18 -3.24 1.33
CA TYR A 303 6.79 -4.59 0.92
C TYR A 303 5.65 -4.53 -0.09
N THR A 304 5.61 -5.51 -0.98
CA THR A 304 4.60 -5.62 -2.03
C THR A 304 4.06 -7.04 -2.12
N GLY A 305 2.91 -7.21 -2.77
CA GLY A 305 2.31 -8.54 -2.96
C GLY A 305 2.91 -9.36 -4.09
N HIS A 306 3.71 -8.75 -4.97
CA HIS A 306 4.23 -9.41 -6.16
C HIS A 306 5.36 -10.41 -5.82
N PRO A 307 5.25 -11.71 -6.18
CA PRO A 307 6.18 -12.76 -5.73
C PRO A 307 7.59 -12.63 -6.27
N GLU A 308 7.79 -11.93 -7.39
CA GLU A 308 9.09 -11.77 -8.06
C GLU A 308 9.85 -10.50 -7.63
N VAL A 309 9.27 -9.69 -6.73
CA VAL A 309 9.95 -8.51 -6.20
C VAL A 309 11.08 -8.94 -5.28
N LYS A 310 12.25 -8.36 -5.50
CA LYS A 310 13.44 -8.60 -4.71
C LYS A 310 13.64 -7.47 -3.71
N TYR A 311 14.06 -7.81 -2.51
CA TYR A 311 14.33 -6.84 -1.45
C TYR A 311 15.84 -6.77 -1.19
N PRO A 312 16.38 -5.61 -0.74
CA PRO A 312 17.75 -5.50 -0.28
C PRO A 312 18.07 -6.52 0.83
N ALA A 313 19.32 -7.03 0.86
CA ALA A 313 19.72 -8.08 1.78
C ALA A 313 19.66 -7.65 3.28
N ASP A 314 19.80 -6.34 3.53
CA ASP A 314 19.68 -5.73 4.87
C ASP A 314 18.22 -5.46 5.30
N ARG A 315 17.25 -5.85 4.48
CA ARG A 315 15.83 -5.71 4.75
C ARG A 315 15.25 -7.05 5.23
N PRO A 316 14.62 -7.15 6.42
CA PRO A 316 13.96 -8.38 6.85
C PRO A 316 12.86 -8.76 5.82
N LYS A 317 12.70 -10.04 5.54
CA LYS A 317 11.55 -10.52 4.76
C LYS A 317 10.32 -10.57 5.65
N LEU A 318 9.14 -10.29 5.11
CA LEU A 318 7.89 -10.39 5.89
C LEU A 318 7.71 -11.76 6.53
N GLY A 319 8.12 -12.83 5.83
CA GLY A 319 8.03 -14.21 6.34
C GLY A 319 8.93 -14.51 7.53
N ASP A 320 9.97 -13.70 7.77
CA ASP A 320 10.88 -13.86 8.91
C ASP A 320 10.40 -13.10 10.16
N LEU A 321 9.34 -12.30 10.02
CA LEU A 321 8.77 -11.48 11.08
C LEU A 321 7.53 -12.15 11.70
N LYS A 322 7.39 -12.04 13.02
CA LYS A 322 6.13 -12.35 13.68
C LYS A 322 5.15 -11.22 13.41
N LEU A 323 4.19 -11.45 12.50
CA LEU A 323 3.24 -10.44 12.07
C LEU A 323 1.99 -10.45 12.96
N LEU A 324 1.61 -9.27 13.45
CA LEU A 324 0.31 -9.03 14.10
C LEU A 324 -0.65 -8.53 13.02
N GLN A 325 -1.60 -9.37 12.65
CA GLN A 325 -2.61 -9.05 11.64
C GLN A 325 -3.88 -8.53 12.31
N VAL A 326 -4.51 -7.59 11.65
CA VAL A 326 -5.78 -6.99 12.07
C VAL A 326 -6.82 -7.30 11.00
N ASP A 327 -8.00 -7.73 11.43
CA ASP A 327 -9.13 -7.91 10.53
C ASP A 327 -9.63 -6.54 10.03
N PRO A 328 -9.72 -6.31 8.70
CA PRO A 328 -10.24 -5.08 8.15
C PRO A 328 -11.68 -4.74 8.59
N GLU A 329 -12.56 -5.73 8.76
CA GLU A 329 -13.92 -5.52 9.23
C GLU A 329 -13.94 -5.04 10.70
N GLU A 330 -13.10 -5.63 11.55
CA GLU A 330 -12.92 -5.14 12.91
C GLU A 330 -12.32 -3.74 12.95
N LEU A 331 -11.32 -3.46 12.10
CA LEU A 331 -10.70 -2.14 12.02
C LEU A 331 -11.72 -1.07 11.62
N GLU A 332 -12.58 -1.35 10.64
CA GLU A 332 -13.67 -0.46 10.23
C GLU A 332 -14.64 -0.22 11.41
N LYS A 333 -15.17 -1.31 11.99
CA LYS A 333 -16.15 -1.26 13.07
C LYS A 333 -15.65 -0.51 14.31
N ARG A 334 -14.36 -0.62 14.63
CA ARG A 334 -13.74 0.00 15.81
C ARG A 334 -13.02 1.31 15.53
N ASN A 335 -13.08 1.83 14.32
CA ASN A 335 -12.32 3.02 13.91
C ASN A 335 -12.62 4.25 14.79
N GLU A 336 -13.90 4.50 15.10
CA GLU A 336 -14.30 5.61 15.97
C GLU A 336 -13.93 5.37 17.44
N GLU A 337 -14.04 4.13 17.94
CA GLU A 337 -13.55 3.77 19.28
C GLU A 337 -12.04 4.05 19.40
N ILE A 338 -11.26 3.63 18.40
CA ILE A 338 -9.80 3.81 18.37
C ILE A 338 -9.45 5.30 18.49
N LYS A 339 -10.09 6.15 17.71
CA LYS A 339 -9.87 7.60 17.72
C LYS A 339 -10.27 8.22 19.05
N THR A 340 -11.46 7.93 19.52
CA THR A 340 -12.01 8.49 20.76
C THR A 340 -11.14 8.13 21.95
N ARG A 341 -10.82 6.85 22.13
CA ARG A 341 -9.97 6.41 23.25
C ARG A 341 -8.57 6.94 23.18
N PHE A 342 -8.02 7.08 21.98
CA PHE A 342 -6.70 7.69 21.82
C PHE A 342 -6.70 9.15 22.29
N VAL A 343 -7.71 9.92 21.90
CA VAL A 343 -7.91 11.31 22.36
C VAL A 343 -8.11 11.37 23.88
N GLU A 344 -8.90 10.48 24.46
CA GLU A 344 -9.10 10.40 25.94
C GLU A 344 -7.78 10.23 26.69
N PHE A 345 -6.87 9.40 26.20
CA PHE A 345 -5.60 9.11 26.88
C PHE A 345 -4.52 10.17 26.64
N PHE A 346 -4.43 10.70 25.42
CA PHE A 346 -3.33 11.57 25.00
C PHE A 346 -3.71 13.05 24.94
N GLY A 347 -4.98 13.39 25.00
CA GLY A 347 -5.47 14.78 25.06
C GLY A 347 -5.33 15.56 23.74
N ALA A 348 -5.42 14.89 22.56
CA ALA A 348 -5.16 15.51 21.25
C ALA A 348 -6.29 15.30 20.25
#